data_01eb56b028d9afb0c08c0919e2d4c6d8
#
_entry.id   01eb56b028d9afb0c08c0919e2d4c6d8
#
_cell.length_a   1.000
_cell.length_b   1.000
_cell.length_c   1.000
_cell.angle_alpha   90.00
_cell.angle_beta   90.00
_cell.angle_gamma   90.00
#
_symmetry.space_group_name_H-M   'P 1'
#
loop_
_entity.id
_entity.type
_entity.pdbx_description
1 polymer ?
#
loop_
_entity_poly.entity_id
_entity_poly.type
_entity_poly.pdbx_seq_one_letter_code
_entity_poly.pdbx_strand_id
1 'polypeptide(L)'
;MSRTGQRVFDGDRLRAALFNGDARKVLVTFRQRITPDGAFSDPKPIARFVKQGYAHLHLQSRKNDWYINDETEAFEDRLRDLTAPYRRVVGTGFSMGGYAALRFSKALRLQHALLVSPQISIAPSLVPWDKRYRDSAAGFDPDLGDVARRSRRGLKGVILIDPFRPMDRRHADLICEAFPNVTVCSLGCGGHPATRILGETGGFGRVQAQLLSGRVDVDTIRQFHRSGRRTSAIYWRHLAENAQKRGHLDLANEARARHAALSGD
;
A
#
# COMPACT_ATOMS: atom_id res chain seq x y z
N MET A 1 16.16 -10.62 20.82
CA MET A 1 15.77 -9.56 19.86
C MET A 1 14.72 -8.69 20.53
N SER A 2 14.98 -7.40 20.68
CA SER A 2 14.02 -6.45 21.28
C SER A 2 12.74 -6.41 20.45
N ARG A 3 11.59 -6.63 21.10
CA ARG A 3 10.27 -6.47 20.50
C ARG A 3 9.85 -4.99 20.37
N THR A 4 10.59 -4.13 21.05
CA THR A 4 10.32 -2.69 21.08
C THR A 4 11.11 -2.01 19.98
N GLY A 5 10.45 -1.32 19.08
CA GLY A 5 11.10 -0.54 18.03
C GLY A 5 11.76 0.71 18.61
N GLN A 6 12.97 1.02 18.13
CA GLN A 6 13.60 2.30 18.40
C GLN A 6 12.84 3.39 17.62
N ARG A 7 12.38 4.42 18.32
CA ARG A 7 11.86 5.63 17.65
C ARG A 7 13.03 6.39 17.03
N VAL A 8 13.07 6.45 15.72
CA VAL A 8 14.16 7.10 14.96
C VAL A 8 13.75 8.44 14.37
N PHE A 9 12.45 8.74 14.39
CA PHE A 9 11.83 10.05 14.22
C PHE A 9 10.58 10.08 15.09
N ASP A 10 10.38 11.12 15.88
CA ASP A 10 9.25 11.24 16.83
C ASP A 10 8.71 12.67 16.83
N GLY A 11 8.06 13.05 15.73
CA GLY A 11 7.39 14.34 15.58
C GLY A 11 5.95 14.30 16.05
N ASP A 12 5.29 15.44 16.00
CA ASP A 12 3.88 15.59 16.33
C ASP A 12 2.96 15.04 15.24
N ARG A 13 3.41 15.09 13.98
CA ARG A 13 2.65 14.68 12.80
C ARG A 13 3.13 13.36 12.23
N LEU A 14 4.45 13.13 12.21
CA LEU A 14 5.06 11.98 11.59
C LEU A 14 5.92 11.21 12.60
N ARG A 15 5.98 9.89 12.43
CA ARG A 15 6.78 9.01 13.30
C ARG A 15 7.41 7.89 12.48
N ALA A 16 8.63 7.51 12.88
CA ALA A 16 9.33 6.35 12.34
C ALA A 16 9.85 5.46 13.47
N ALA A 17 9.57 4.17 13.37
CA ALA A 17 10.07 3.15 14.31
C ALA A 17 10.92 2.13 13.55
N LEU A 18 12.11 1.83 14.09
CA LEU A 18 13.09 0.92 13.51
C LEU A 18 13.28 -0.31 14.39
N PHE A 19 13.23 -1.48 13.80
CA PHE A 19 13.51 -2.76 14.43
C PHE A 19 14.69 -3.43 13.74
N ASN A 20 15.54 -4.14 14.48
CA ASN A 20 16.69 -4.86 13.97
C ASN A 20 17.62 -3.98 13.10
N GLY A 21 17.97 -2.78 13.60
CA GLY A 21 18.66 -1.73 12.85
C GLY A 21 20.05 -2.11 12.31
N ASP A 22 20.74 -3.08 12.90
CA ASP A 22 22.07 -3.54 12.50
C ASP A 22 22.08 -4.39 11.21
N ALA A 23 20.90 -4.72 10.68
CA ALA A 23 20.78 -5.46 9.43
C ALA A 23 21.29 -4.65 8.24
N ARG A 24 21.75 -5.35 7.20
CA ARG A 24 22.21 -4.69 5.95
C ARG A 24 21.10 -4.44 4.92
N LYS A 25 19.90 -4.91 5.20
CA LYS A 25 18.72 -4.80 4.35
C LYS A 25 17.55 -4.26 5.18
N VAL A 26 16.67 -3.48 4.60
CA VAL A 26 15.52 -2.94 5.31
C VAL A 26 14.23 -3.12 4.51
N LEU A 27 13.18 -3.55 5.21
CA LEU A 27 11.79 -3.43 4.75
C LEU A 27 11.21 -2.15 5.33
N VAL A 28 10.66 -1.31 4.47
CA VAL A 28 9.89 -0.13 4.88
C VAL A 28 8.40 -0.41 4.72
N THR A 29 7.64 -0.12 5.77
CA THR A 29 6.18 -0.21 5.75
C THR A 29 5.57 1.12 6.15
N PHE A 30 4.38 1.39 5.66
CA PHE A 30 3.69 2.66 5.85
C PHE A 30 2.30 2.41 6.40
N ARG A 31 1.91 3.22 7.37
CA ARG A 31 0.54 3.22 7.88
C ARG A 31 -0.42 3.65 6.78
N GLN A 32 -1.46 2.89 6.58
CA GLN A 32 -2.57 3.28 5.71
C GLN A 32 -3.53 4.23 6.44
N ARG A 33 -4.49 4.80 5.71
CA ARG A 33 -5.61 5.54 6.30
C ARG A 33 -6.33 4.70 7.35
N ILE A 34 -6.66 5.31 8.48
CA ILE A 34 -7.39 4.67 9.59
C ILE A 34 -8.55 5.54 10.04
N THR A 35 -9.51 4.95 10.75
CA THR A 35 -10.64 5.65 11.36
C THR A 35 -10.87 5.06 12.76
N PRO A 36 -10.89 5.87 13.82
CA PRO A 36 -10.53 7.29 13.84
C PRO A 36 -9.03 7.50 13.62
N ASP A 37 -8.64 8.70 13.16
CA ASP A 37 -7.25 9.15 13.11
C ASP A 37 -6.87 9.98 14.34
N GLY A 38 -5.68 10.56 14.37
CA GLY A 38 -5.23 11.48 15.44
C GLY A 38 -4.34 10.85 16.51
N ALA A 39 -4.03 9.54 16.41
CA ALA A 39 -3.09 8.87 17.32
C ALA A 39 -2.06 8.03 16.55
N PHE A 40 -0.86 7.91 17.09
CA PHE A 40 0.11 6.90 16.63
C PHE A 40 -0.20 5.55 17.26
N SER A 41 0.17 4.48 16.57
CA SER A 41 0.11 3.10 17.10
C SER A 41 1.50 2.60 17.46
N ASP A 42 1.57 1.60 18.32
CA ASP A 42 2.82 0.87 18.60
C ASP A 42 3.00 -0.23 17.56
N PRO A 43 3.92 -0.05 16.58
CA PRO A 43 4.11 -1.02 15.54
C PRO A 43 4.82 -2.26 16.07
N LYS A 44 4.55 -3.40 15.43
CA LYS A 44 5.27 -4.64 15.66
C LYS A 44 6.13 -4.99 14.44
N PRO A 45 7.31 -5.58 14.63
CA PRO A 45 8.13 -5.99 13.50
C PRO A 45 7.44 -7.11 12.71
N ILE A 46 7.62 -7.10 11.40
CA ILE A 46 7.19 -8.23 10.57
C ILE A 46 8.20 -9.37 10.74
N ALA A 47 7.87 -10.32 11.59
CA ALA A 47 8.77 -11.38 12.05
C ALA A 47 9.45 -12.15 10.90
N ARG A 48 8.74 -12.41 9.81
CA ARG A 48 9.29 -13.10 8.64
C ARG A 48 10.50 -12.35 8.05
N PHE A 49 10.45 -11.03 7.95
CA PHE A 49 11.54 -10.22 7.40
C PHE A 49 12.70 -10.13 8.39
N VAL A 50 12.41 -9.94 9.66
CA VAL A 50 13.46 -9.92 10.72
C VAL A 50 14.22 -11.25 10.76
N LYS A 51 13.53 -12.39 10.71
CA LYS A 51 14.14 -13.73 10.63
C LYS A 51 15.01 -13.93 9.40
N GLN A 52 14.77 -13.19 8.31
CA GLN A 52 15.57 -13.20 7.08
C GLN A 52 16.65 -12.11 7.04
N GLY A 53 17.00 -11.54 8.21
CA GLY A 53 18.05 -10.55 8.36
C GLY A 53 17.72 -9.18 7.75
N TYR A 54 16.46 -8.79 7.77
CA TYR A 54 16.03 -7.43 7.44
C TYR A 54 15.81 -6.60 8.71
N ALA A 55 16.20 -5.34 8.67
CA ALA A 55 15.59 -4.33 9.52
C ALA A 55 14.14 -4.11 9.07
N HIS A 56 13.30 -3.62 9.96
CA HIS A 56 11.96 -3.16 9.61
C HIS A 56 11.80 -1.71 10.07
N LEU A 57 11.62 -0.82 9.12
CA LEU A 57 11.33 0.59 9.34
C LEU A 57 9.83 0.81 9.10
N HIS A 58 9.08 1.21 10.14
CA HIS A 58 7.65 1.49 10.04
C HIS A 58 7.39 2.99 10.16
N LEU A 59 6.74 3.55 9.15
CA LEU A 59 6.43 4.97 9.04
C LEU A 59 4.94 5.21 9.28
N GLN A 60 4.62 6.25 10.05
CA GLN A 60 3.25 6.63 10.38
C GLN A 60 3.04 8.12 10.20
N SER A 61 1.88 8.50 9.68
CA SER A 61 1.30 9.81 9.91
C SER A 61 0.25 9.73 11.01
N ARG A 62 0.20 10.73 11.89
CA ARG A 62 -0.78 10.82 12.98
C ARG A 62 -2.19 11.01 12.44
N LYS A 63 -2.30 11.76 11.33
CA LYS A 63 -3.55 12.05 10.63
C LYS A 63 -3.61 11.37 9.28
N ASN A 64 -4.78 11.39 8.66
CA ASN A 64 -4.98 10.94 7.29
C ASN A 64 -4.64 12.07 6.29
N ASP A 65 -3.41 12.60 6.35
CA ASP A 65 -2.88 13.74 5.59
C ASP A 65 -1.94 13.31 4.45
N TRP A 66 -1.91 12.02 4.11
CA TRP A 66 -0.99 11.45 3.11
C TRP A 66 0.48 11.76 3.38
N TYR A 67 0.86 11.93 4.66
CA TYR A 67 2.23 12.26 5.10
C TYR A 67 2.72 13.62 4.58
N ILE A 68 1.81 14.52 4.17
CA ILE A 68 2.12 15.86 3.68
C ILE A 68 1.65 16.87 4.70
N ASN A 69 2.59 17.42 5.45
CA ASN A 69 2.42 18.38 6.51
C ASN A 69 3.71 19.14 6.78
N ASP A 70 3.74 19.97 7.79
CA ASP A 70 4.88 20.80 8.20
C ASP A 70 6.14 20.03 8.60
N GLU A 71 6.03 18.75 8.93
CA GLU A 71 7.20 17.90 9.25
C GLU A 71 7.74 17.12 8.03
N THR A 72 7.09 17.19 6.87
CA THR A 72 7.40 16.33 5.73
C THR A 72 8.85 16.46 5.25
N GLU A 73 9.41 17.66 5.17
CA GLU A 73 10.76 17.88 4.69
C GLU A 73 11.81 17.37 5.69
N ALA A 74 11.65 17.71 6.97
CA ALA A 74 12.54 17.19 8.03
C ALA A 74 12.47 15.65 8.12
N PHE A 75 11.28 15.09 7.93
CA PHE A 75 11.09 13.63 7.87
C PHE A 75 11.80 13.01 6.67
N GLU A 76 11.71 13.66 5.50
CA GLU A 76 12.39 13.21 4.27
C GLU A 76 13.91 13.20 4.43
N ASP A 77 14.49 14.24 5.04
CA ASP A 77 15.91 14.29 5.34
C ASP A 77 16.34 13.18 6.29
N ARG A 78 15.57 12.99 7.35
CA ARG A 78 15.83 11.90 8.30
C ARG A 78 15.75 10.52 7.65
N LEU A 79 14.78 10.29 6.78
CA LEU A 79 14.66 9.02 6.04
C LEU A 79 15.86 8.74 5.13
N ARG A 80 16.44 9.78 4.55
CA ARG A 80 17.65 9.69 3.71
C ARG A 80 18.83 9.19 4.54
N ASP A 81 19.05 9.79 5.71
CA ASP A 81 20.14 9.39 6.62
C ASP A 81 19.93 7.98 7.16
N LEU A 82 18.71 7.67 7.61
CA LEU A 82 18.37 6.36 8.15
C LEU A 82 18.57 5.22 7.15
N THR A 83 18.33 5.47 5.87
CA THR A 83 18.43 4.41 4.86
C THR A 83 19.76 4.34 4.15
N ALA A 84 20.64 5.33 4.35
CA ALA A 84 21.97 5.38 3.72
C ALA A 84 22.83 4.11 3.97
N PRO A 85 22.85 3.50 5.19
CA PRO A 85 23.66 2.32 5.46
C PRO A 85 23.15 1.04 4.80
N TYR A 86 21.87 0.99 4.43
CA TYR A 86 21.28 -0.24 3.92
C TYR A 86 21.61 -0.44 2.43
N ARG A 87 22.19 -1.58 2.11
CA ARG A 87 22.47 -1.96 0.71
C ARG A 87 21.21 -2.31 -0.08
N ARG A 88 20.14 -2.68 0.62
CA ARG A 88 18.85 -3.04 0.01
C ARG A 88 17.71 -2.45 0.80
N VAL A 89 16.88 -1.68 0.12
CA VAL A 89 15.67 -1.07 0.66
C VAL A 89 14.48 -1.53 -0.19
N VAL A 90 13.53 -2.21 0.44
CA VAL A 90 12.27 -2.65 -0.18
C VAL A 90 11.10 -2.13 0.62
N GLY A 91 9.94 -1.93 -0.02
CA GLY A 91 8.80 -1.35 0.66
C GLY A 91 7.46 -1.96 0.30
N THR A 92 6.51 -1.82 1.20
CA THR A 92 5.11 -2.18 0.96
C THR A 92 4.19 -1.16 1.62
N GLY A 93 3.15 -0.74 0.91
CA GLY A 93 2.18 0.23 1.39
C GLY A 93 0.80 0.02 0.78
N PHE A 94 -0.22 0.38 1.54
CA PHE A 94 -1.63 0.26 1.17
C PHE A 94 -2.26 1.65 1.10
N SER A 95 -3.02 1.96 0.06
CA SER A 95 -3.76 3.21 -0.08
C SER A 95 -2.87 4.42 0.23
N MET A 96 -3.17 5.23 1.25
CA MET A 96 -2.34 6.32 1.74
C MET A 96 -0.88 5.90 1.99
N GLY A 97 -0.63 4.73 2.56
CA GLY A 97 0.72 4.19 2.75
C GLY A 97 1.40 3.79 1.43
N GLY A 98 0.62 3.43 0.41
CA GLY A 98 1.12 3.20 -0.95
C GLY A 98 1.56 4.50 -1.63
N TYR A 99 0.80 5.58 -1.45
CA TYR A 99 1.21 6.91 -1.85
C TYR A 99 2.52 7.33 -1.17
N ALA A 100 2.62 7.17 0.15
CA ALA A 100 3.83 7.52 0.90
C ALA A 100 5.06 6.74 0.42
N ALA A 101 4.90 5.45 0.08
CA ALA A 101 5.97 4.64 -0.50
C ALA A 101 6.49 5.21 -1.83
N LEU A 102 5.59 5.70 -2.68
CA LEU A 102 5.97 6.38 -3.92
C LEU A 102 6.64 7.71 -3.62
N ARG A 103 6.01 8.57 -2.80
CA ARG A 103 6.47 9.93 -2.49
C ARG A 103 7.86 9.94 -1.84
N PHE A 104 8.10 9.07 -0.88
CA PHE A 104 9.40 8.99 -0.19
C PHE A 104 10.40 8.02 -0.84
N SER A 105 10.08 7.46 -2.02
CA SER A 105 10.93 6.47 -2.68
C SER A 105 12.35 6.96 -2.97
N LYS A 106 12.55 8.26 -3.22
CA LYS A 106 13.86 8.89 -3.45
C LYS A 106 14.66 9.00 -2.15
N ALA A 107 14.09 9.58 -1.11
CA ALA A 107 14.73 9.71 0.20
C ALA A 107 15.10 8.35 0.79
N LEU A 108 14.18 7.39 0.74
CA LEU A 108 14.38 6.01 1.18
C LEU A 108 15.32 5.19 0.29
N ARG A 109 15.72 5.69 -0.88
CA ARG A 109 16.47 4.93 -1.88
C ARG A 109 15.78 3.60 -2.23
N LEU A 110 14.45 3.61 -2.24
CA LEU A 110 13.60 2.43 -2.41
C LEU A 110 13.87 1.77 -3.76
N GLN A 111 14.23 0.49 -3.75
CA GLN A 111 14.61 -0.25 -4.95
C GLN A 111 13.44 -1.04 -5.53
N HIS A 112 12.65 -1.67 -4.64
CA HIS A 112 11.49 -2.47 -5.02
C HIS A 112 10.31 -2.16 -4.10
N ALA A 113 9.13 -2.06 -4.66
CA ALA A 113 7.90 -1.84 -3.92
C ALA A 113 6.78 -2.81 -4.31
N LEU A 114 5.99 -3.21 -3.32
CA LEU A 114 4.71 -3.89 -3.49
C LEU A 114 3.62 -2.96 -2.94
N LEU A 115 2.83 -2.37 -3.83
CA LEU A 115 1.86 -1.35 -3.49
C LEU A 115 0.44 -1.87 -3.70
N VAL A 116 -0.45 -1.56 -2.78
CA VAL A 116 -1.84 -2.02 -2.83
C VAL A 116 -2.76 -0.82 -2.91
N SER A 117 -3.48 -0.70 -4.03
CA SER A 117 -4.43 0.39 -4.30
C SER A 117 -3.89 1.79 -3.94
N PRO A 118 -2.65 2.15 -4.35
CA PRO A 118 -2.06 3.45 -4.04
C PRO A 118 -2.77 4.58 -4.78
N GLN A 119 -2.68 5.80 -4.25
CA GLN A 119 -3.02 7.02 -4.97
C GLN A 119 -1.74 7.65 -5.54
N ILE A 120 -1.83 8.34 -6.70
CA ILE A 120 -0.76 9.21 -7.19
C ILE A 120 -0.77 10.57 -6.48
N SER A 121 -1.96 11.03 -6.09
CA SER A 121 -2.21 12.27 -5.36
C SER A 121 -3.63 12.26 -4.79
N ILE A 122 -3.92 13.19 -3.87
CA ILE A 122 -5.28 13.53 -3.45
C ILE A 122 -5.62 14.99 -3.76
N ALA A 123 -4.67 15.76 -4.31
CA ALA A 123 -4.88 17.16 -4.65
C ALA A 123 -5.99 17.31 -5.70
N PRO A 124 -7.02 18.15 -5.45
CA PRO A 124 -8.08 18.39 -6.42
C PRO A 124 -7.62 18.93 -7.77
N SER A 125 -6.50 19.65 -7.79
CA SER A 125 -5.86 20.17 -9.00
C SER A 125 -5.27 19.07 -9.89
N LEU A 126 -4.79 17.97 -9.30
CA LEU A 126 -4.14 16.86 -10.01
C LEU A 126 -5.12 15.72 -10.30
N VAL A 127 -6.04 15.45 -9.36
CA VAL A 127 -7.02 14.35 -9.46
C VAL A 127 -8.45 14.84 -9.23
N PRO A 128 -8.98 15.75 -10.09
CA PRO A 128 -10.31 16.35 -9.90
C PRO A 128 -11.44 15.32 -9.91
N TRP A 129 -11.20 14.18 -10.52
CA TRP A 129 -12.14 13.06 -10.65
C TRP A 129 -12.22 12.18 -9.38
N ASP A 130 -11.22 12.18 -8.47
CA ASP A 130 -11.30 11.44 -7.20
C ASP A 130 -11.80 12.32 -6.06
N LYS A 131 -13.04 12.08 -5.65
CA LYS A 131 -13.69 12.83 -4.58
C LYS A 131 -13.62 12.16 -3.20
N ARG A 132 -13.00 10.97 -3.10
CA ARG A 132 -13.03 10.15 -1.88
C ARG A 132 -12.31 10.76 -0.68
N TYR A 133 -11.37 11.67 -0.93
CA TYR A 133 -10.44 12.18 0.09
C TYR A 133 -10.42 13.71 0.17
N ARG A 134 -11.53 14.37 -0.19
CA ARG A 134 -11.62 15.85 -0.25
C ARG A 134 -11.34 16.50 1.09
N ASP A 135 -11.85 15.92 2.18
CA ASP A 135 -11.61 16.44 3.53
C ASP A 135 -10.12 16.39 3.91
N SER A 136 -9.44 15.29 3.54
CA SER A 136 -7.99 15.16 3.76
C SER A 136 -7.16 16.06 2.82
N ALA A 137 -7.70 16.39 1.65
CA ALA A 137 -7.03 17.22 0.67
C ALA A 137 -7.04 18.72 1.00
N ALA A 138 -7.88 19.18 1.93
CA ALA A 138 -7.99 20.59 2.32
C ALA A 138 -6.65 21.18 2.83
N GLY A 139 -5.82 20.37 3.50
CA GLY A 139 -4.49 20.77 3.99
C GLY A 139 -3.33 20.16 3.19
N PHE A 140 -3.61 19.55 2.04
CA PHE A 140 -2.58 18.86 1.25
C PHE A 140 -1.89 19.85 0.31
N ASP A 141 -0.59 20.06 0.51
CA ASP A 141 0.26 20.83 -0.39
C ASP A 141 0.58 20.00 -1.65
N PRO A 142 0.11 20.39 -2.85
CA PRO A 142 0.30 19.63 -4.09
C PRO A 142 1.75 19.63 -4.57
N ASP A 143 2.55 20.65 -4.28
CA ASP A 143 3.96 20.74 -4.69
C ASP A 143 4.84 19.88 -3.79
N LEU A 144 4.61 19.94 -2.48
CA LEU A 144 5.27 19.08 -1.51
C LEU A 144 4.89 17.63 -1.71
N GLY A 145 3.63 17.39 -2.09
CA GLY A 145 3.05 16.07 -2.35
C GLY A 145 3.27 15.52 -3.76
N ASP A 146 3.97 16.24 -4.65
CA ASP A 146 4.15 15.82 -6.04
C ASP A 146 5.04 14.57 -6.15
N VAL A 147 4.38 13.44 -6.37
CA VAL A 147 5.04 12.14 -6.53
C VAL A 147 5.90 12.11 -7.80
N ALA A 148 5.49 12.71 -8.89
CA ALA A 148 6.22 12.66 -10.15
C ALA A 148 7.57 13.40 -10.07
N ARG A 149 7.62 14.51 -9.32
CA ARG A 149 8.82 15.36 -9.19
C ARG A 149 9.74 14.93 -8.04
N ARG A 150 9.16 14.46 -6.92
CA ARG A 150 9.92 14.22 -5.67
C ARG A 150 10.29 12.75 -5.42
N SER A 151 9.89 11.82 -6.28
CA SER A 151 10.15 10.40 -6.11
C SER A 151 11.31 9.85 -6.94
N ARG A 152 11.61 8.56 -6.78
CA ARG A 152 12.63 7.84 -7.53
C ARG A 152 12.03 7.23 -8.79
N ARG A 153 12.20 7.86 -9.95
CA ARG A 153 11.68 7.37 -11.23
C ARG A 153 12.12 5.93 -11.59
N GLY A 154 13.30 5.51 -11.16
CA GLY A 154 13.82 4.15 -11.37
C GLY A 154 13.31 3.11 -10.36
N LEU A 155 12.30 3.42 -9.53
CA LEU A 155 11.67 2.47 -8.64
C LEU A 155 11.08 1.31 -9.44
N LYS A 156 11.41 0.08 -9.04
CA LYS A 156 10.79 -1.15 -9.58
C LYS A 156 9.65 -1.59 -8.65
N GLY A 157 8.56 -2.10 -9.20
CA GLY A 157 7.48 -2.51 -8.32
C GLY A 157 6.28 -3.12 -9.01
N VAL A 158 5.36 -3.57 -8.17
CA VAL A 158 4.05 -4.08 -8.59
C VAL A 158 2.96 -3.37 -7.82
N ILE A 159 1.95 -2.89 -8.54
CA ILE A 159 0.73 -2.32 -7.97
C ILE A 159 -0.38 -3.36 -8.06
N LEU A 160 -0.99 -3.68 -6.93
CA LEU A 160 -2.16 -4.55 -6.84
C LEU A 160 -3.41 -3.69 -6.81
N ILE A 161 -4.30 -3.85 -7.80
CA ILE A 161 -5.59 -3.13 -7.86
C ILE A 161 -6.74 -4.08 -8.15
N ASP A 162 -7.94 -3.67 -7.76
CA ASP A 162 -9.16 -4.24 -8.30
C ASP A 162 -9.56 -3.45 -9.57
N PRO A 163 -9.55 -4.08 -10.77
CA PRO A 163 -9.87 -3.39 -12.02
C PRO A 163 -11.33 -2.91 -12.09
N PHE A 164 -12.20 -3.40 -11.19
CA PHE A 164 -13.58 -2.94 -11.07
C PHE A 164 -13.75 -1.70 -10.18
N ARG A 165 -12.64 -1.14 -9.67
CA ARG A 165 -12.60 0.13 -8.93
C ARG A 165 -12.01 1.22 -9.84
N PRO A 166 -12.86 2.02 -10.55
CA PRO A 166 -12.38 2.95 -11.58
C PRO A 166 -11.35 3.96 -11.08
N MET A 167 -11.54 4.46 -9.86
CA MET A 167 -10.61 5.43 -9.27
C MET A 167 -9.23 4.81 -9.04
N ASP A 168 -9.17 3.59 -8.47
CA ASP A 168 -7.90 2.90 -8.22
C ASP A 168 -7.18 2.56 -9.53
N ARG A 169 -7.92 2.18 -10.56
CA ARG A 169 -7.38 1.93 -11.90
C ARG A 169 -6.75 3.20 -12.48
N ARG A 170 -7.47 4.31 -12.44
CA ARG A 170 -6.98 5.59 -12.97
C ARG A 170 -5.73 6.09 -12.23
N HIS A 171 -5.68 5.91 -10.91
CA HIS A 171 -4.45 6.17 -10.15
C HIS A 171 -3.30 5.27 -10.60
N ALA A 172 -3.55 3.98 -10.79
CA ALA A 172 -2.51 3.04 -11.23
C ALA A 172 -1.97 3.37 -12.62
N ASP A 173 -2.83 3.79 -13.56
CA ASP A 173 -2.43 4.20 -14.90
C ASP A 173 -1.47 5.40 -14.81
N LEU A 174 -1.81 6.45 -14.06
CA LEU A 174 -0.96 7.63 -13.84
C LEU A 174 0.36 7.28 -13.11
N ILE A 175 0.34 6.32 -12.19
CA ILE A 175 1.55 5.87 -11.51
C ILE A 175 2.47 5.15 -12.51
N CYS A 176 1.93 4.31 -13.40
CA CYS A 176 2.74 3.63 -14.42
C CYS A 176 3.36 4.62 -15.43
N GLU A 177 2.68 5.70 -15.75
CA GLU A 177 3.25 6.79 -16.57
C GLU A 177 4.44 7.46 -15.87
N ALA A 178 4.34 7.72 -14.56
CA ALA A 178 5.42 8.33 -13.78
C ALA A 178 6.58 7.37 -13.46
N PHE A 179 6.30 6.07 -13.36
CA PHE A 179 7.24 5.02 -12.96
C PHE A 179 7.29 3.88 -13.98
N PRO A 180 8.13 3.97 -15.01
CA PRO A 180 8.14 3.01 -16.12
C PRO A 180 8.54 1.56 -15.75
N ASN A 181 9.12 1.36 -14.56
CA ASN A 181 9.49 0.04 -14.05
C ASN A 181 8.49 -0.51 -13.02
N VAL A 182 7.30 0.09 -12.94
CA VAL A 182 6.20 -0.37 -12.10
C VAL A 182 5.14 -1.00 -12.99
N THR A 183 4.64 -2.18 -12.61
CA THR A 183 3.62 -2.94 -13.35
C THR A 183 2.36 -3.12 -12.52
N VAL A 184 1.22 -3.26 -13.20
CA VAL A 184 -0.08 -3.50 -12.55
C VAL A 184 -0.41 -4.98 -12.53
N CYS A 185 -0.81 -5.47 -11.35
CA CYS A 185 -1.41 -6.77 -11.16
C CYS A 185 -2.88 -6.60 -10.78
N SER A 186 -3.78 -6.96 -11.68
CA SER A 186 -5.22 -6.88 -11.48
C SER A 186 -5.74 -8.06 -10.66
N LEU A 187 -6.43 -7.76 -9.55
CA LEU A 187 -7.04 -8.69 -8.61
C LEU A 187 -8.56 -8.46 -8.56
N GLY A 188 -9.27 -8.97 -9.57
CA GLY A 188 -10.69 -8.68 -9.76
C GLY A 188 -11.57 -9.08 -8.56
N CYS A 189 -12.51 -8.21 -8.20
CA CYS A 189 -13.39 -8.32 -7.04
C CYS A 189 -12.68 -8.33 -5.67
N GLY A 190 -11.42 -7.86 -5.62
CA GLY A 190 -10.67 -7.70 -4.37
C GLY A 190 -11.13 -6.49 -3.54
N GLY A 191 -11.75 -5.51 -4.16
CA GLY A 191 -12.22 -4.27 -3.52
C GLY A 191 -11.11 -3.23 -3.32
N HIS A 192 -11.26 -2.41 -2.27
CA HIS A 192 -10.23 -1.47 -1.82
C HIS A 192 -9.97 -1.68 -0.32
N PRO A 193 -8.74 -2.06 0.09
CA PRO A 193 -7.58 -2.42 -0.74
C PRO A 193 -7.77 -3.76 -1.48
N ALA A 194 -7.16 -3.90 -2.66
CA ALA A 194 -7.38 -5.00 -3.60
C ALA A 194 -7.02 -6.41 -3.07
N THR A 195 -6.29 -6.48 -1.96
CA THR A 195 -5.76 -7.73 -1.39
C THR A 195 -6.64 -8.38 -0.34
N ARG A 196 -7.91 -7.97 -0.20
CA ARG A 196 -8.80 -8.52 0.84
C ARG A 196 -8.95 -10.05 0.72
N ILE A 197 -9.12 -10.56 -0.50
CA ILE A 197 -9.21 -12.01 -0.74
C ILE A 197 -7.90 -12.71 -0.32
N LEU A 198 -6.75 -12.14 -0.66
CA LEU A 198 -5.45 -12.66 -0.22
C LEU A 198 -5.27 -12.60 1.30
N GLY A 199 -5.87 -11.61 1.97
CA GLY A 199 -5.88 -11.50 3.43
C GLY A 199 -6.72 -12.59 4.07
N GLU A 200 -7.96 -12.80 3.59
CA GLU A 200 -8.88 -13.83 4.06
C GLU A 200 -8.29 -15.25 3.96
N THR A 201 -7.59 -15.53 2.86
CA THR A 201 -7.03 -16.85 2.58
C THR A 201 -5.57 -17.03 3.03
N GLY A 202 -5.02 -16.07 3.78
CA GLY A 202 -3.62 -16.11 4.26
C GLY A 202 -2.55 -15.98 3.18
N GLY A 203 -2.94 -15.65 1.94
CA GLY A 203 -2.03 -15.54 0.78
C GLY A 203 -1.17 -14.28 0.80
N PHE A 204 -1.63 -13.18 1.42
CA PHE A 204 -0.91 -11.90 1.36
C PHE A 204 0.51 -11.98 1.91
N GLY A 205 0.73 -12.71 3.00
CA GLY A 205 2.07 -12.90 3.56
C GLY A 205 3.05 -13.58 2.58
N ARG A 206 2.56 -14.47 1.70
CA ARG A 206 3.38 -15.11 0.64
C ARG A 206 3.72 -14.11 -0.46
N VAL A 207 2.75 -13.29 -0.85
CA VAL A 207 2.93 -12.21 -1.84
C VAL A 207 3.96 -11.19 -1.33
N GLN A 208 3.83 -10.73 -0.10
CA GLN A 208 4.79 -9.81 0.52
C GLN A 208 6.19 -10.41 0.63
N ALA A 209 6.30 -11.72 0.91
CA ALA A 209 7.58 -12.40 1.01
C ALA A 209 8.40 -12.40 -0.29
N GLN A 210 7.77 -12.19 -1.44
CA GLN A 210 8.49 -12.05 -2.71
C GLN A 210 9.44 -10.84 -2.73
N LEU A 211 9.19 -9.81 -1.90
CA LEU A 211 10.13 -8.71 -1.70
C LEU A 211 11.49 -9.17 -1.13
N LEU A 212 11.55 -10.30 -0.42
CA LEU A 212 12.81 -10.87 0.09
C LEU A 212 13.76 -11.24 -1.05
N SER A 213 13.25 -11.80 -2.15
CA SER A 213 14.04 -12.15 -3.34
C SER A 213 14.31 -10.92 -4.23
N GLY A 214 13.52 -9.83 -4.09
CA GLY A 214 13.57 -8.66 -4.94
C GLY A 214 12.93 -8.83 -6.31
N ARG A 215 12.21 -9.90 -6.49
CA ARG A 215 11.41 -10.15 -7.68
C ARG A 215 9.99 -10.47 -7.26
N VAL A 216 9.06 -9.60 -7.68
CA VAL A 216 7.63 -9.81 -7.46
C VAL A 216 7.05 -10.43 -8.71
N ASP A 217 6.60 -11.68 -8.59
CA ASP A 217 6.00 -12.43 -9.68
C ASP A 217 4.49 -12.23 -9.72
N VAL A 218 4.04 -11.52 -10.75
CA VAL A 218 2.64 -11.16 -10.96
C VAL A 218 1.76 -12.39 -11.19
N ASP A 219 2.25 -13.41 -11.90
CA ASP A 219 1.45 -14.58 -12.21
C ASP A 219 1.23 -15.46 -10.98
N THR A 220 2.24 -15.62 -10.15
CA THR A 220 2.08 -16.25 -8.82
C THR A 220 1.06 -15.49 -7.95
N ILE A 221 1.06 -14.14 -7.96
CA ILE A 221 0.08 -13.35 -7.21
C ILE A 221 -1.34 -13.59 -7.74
N ARG A 222 -1.52 -13.57 -9.05
CA ARG A 222 -2.81 -13.86 -9.69
C ARG A 222 -3.29 -15.29 -9.37
N GLN A 223 -2.40 -16.26 -9.34
CA GLN A 223 -2.72 -17.64 -8.98
C GLN A 223 -3.22 -17.74 -7.53
N PHE A 224 -2.54 -17.12 -6.56
CA PHE A 224 -3.00 -17.07 -5.17
C PHE A 224 -4.37 -16.40 -5.05
N HIS A 225 -4.58 -15.29 -5.77
CA HIS A 225 -5.87 -14.62 -5.79
C HIS A 225 -6.97 -15.51 -6.39
N ARG A 226 -6.71 -16.19 -7.50
CA ARG A 226 -7.68 -17.10 -8.14
C ARG A 226 -8.04 -18.28 -7.26
N SER A 227 -7.08 -18.89 -6.59
CA SER A 227 -7.34 -20.03 -5.68
C SER A 227 -8.20 -19.62 -4.48
N GLY A 228 -8.08 -18.38 -4.00
CA GLY A 228 -8.88 -17.88 -2.88
C GLY A 228 -10.31 -17.47 -3.22
N ARG A 229 -10.65 -17.25 -4.50
CA ARG A 229 -11.98 -16.71 -4.88
C ARG A 229 -13.16 -17.55 -4.41
N ARG A 230 -13.06 -18.86 -4.54
CA ARG A 230 -14.18 -19.77 -4.27
C ARG A 230 -14.59 -19.79 -2.79
N THR A 231 -13.64 -19.56 -1.90
CA THR A 231 -13.82 -19.60 -0.44
C THR A 231 -13.91 -18.21 0.20
N SER A 232 -13.87 -17.14 -0.60
CA SER A 232 -13.90 -15.77 -0.12
C SER A 232 -15.29 -15.17 -0.19
N ALA A 233 -15.91 -14.90 0.95
CA ALA A 233 -17.18 -14.17 1.03
C ALA A 233 -17.04 -12.76 0.39
N ILE A 234 -15.90 -12.10 0.58
CA ILE A 234 -15.60 -10.78 0.00
C ILE A 234 -15.61 -10.83 -1.53
N TYR A 235 -15.04 -11.89 -2.14
CA TYR A 235 -15.08 -12.05 -3.60
C TYR A 235 -16.51 -12.09 -4.14
N TRP A 236 -17.36 -12.94 -3.56
CA TRP A 236 -18.71 -13.13 -4.02
C TRP A 236 -19.57 -11.88 -3.83
N ARG A 237 -19.40 -11.16 -2.72
CA ARG A 237 -20.04 -9.86 -2.51
C ARG A 237 -19.68 -8.86 -3.60
N HIS A 238 -18.38 -8.63 -3.86
CA HIS A 238 -17.98 -7.69 -4.87
C HIS A 238 -18.32 -8.14 -6.29
N LEU A 239 -18.35 -9.44 -6.56
CA LEU A 239 -18.84 -9.98 -7.82
C LEU A 239 -20.32 -9.66 -8.01
N ALA A 240 -21.16 -9.88 -7.00
CA ALA A 240 -22.57 -9.54 -7.04
C ALA A 240 -22.80 -8.04 -7.32
N GLU A 241 -22.09 -7.16 -6.59
CA GLU A 241 -22.16 -5.71 -6.79
C GLU A 241 -21.77 -5.31 -8.24
N ASN A 242 -20.69 -5.88 -8.76
CA ASN A 242 -20.19 -5.56 -10.09
C ASN A 242 -21.09 -6.12 -11.21
N ALA A 243 -21.62 -7.33 -11.04
CA ALA A 243 -22.55 -7.96 -11.97
C ALA A 243 -23.88 -7.18 -12.03
N GLN A 244 -24.40 -6.80 -10.87
CA GLN A 244 -25.63 -5.97 -10.78
C GLN A 244 -25.46 -4.64 -11.52
N LYS A 245 -24.35 -3.93 -11.29
CA LYS A 245 -24.06 -2.63 -11.96
C LYS A 245 -23.96 -2.75 -13.47
N ARG A 246 -23.68 -3.94 -14.00
CA ARG A 246 -23.51 -4.22 -15.43
C ARG A 246 -24.73 -4.90 -16.06
N GLY A 247 -25.80 -5.10 -15.29
CA GLY A 247 -27.04 -5.74 -15.76
C GLY A 247 -26.97 -7.26 -15.87
N HIS A 248 -25.92 -7.91 -15.34
CA HIS A 248 -25.80 -9.38 -15.31
C HIS A 248 -26.53 -9.93 -14.10
N LEU A 249 -27.88 -9.90 -14.13
CA LEU A 249 -28.72 -10.18 -12.95
C LEU A 249 -28.60 -11.62 -12.44
N ASP A 250 -28.55 -12.61 -13.34
CA ASP A 250 -28.41 -14.03 -12.94
C ASP A 250 -27.09 -14.26 -12.20
N LEU A 251 -26.00 -13.73 -12.74
CA LEU A 251 -24.69 -13.80 -12.08
C LEU A 251 -24.69 -13.07 -10.73
N ALA A 252 -25.38 -11.93 -10.65
CA ALA A 252 -25.49 -11.18 -9.40
C ALA A 252 -26.26 -11.97 -8.34
N ASN A 253 -27.34 -12.68 -8.72
CA ASN A 253 -28.13 -13.51 -7.83
C ASN A 253 -27.33 -14.74 -7.36
N GLU A 254 -26.66 -15.45 -8.27
CA GLU A 254 -25.77 -16.56 -7.91
C GLU A 254 -24.67 -16.10 -6.93
N ALA A 255 -24.04 -14.97 -7.23
CA ALA A 255 -22.98 -14.44 -6.38
C ALA A 255 -23.48 -14.05 -4.98
N ARG A 256 -24.70 -13.51 -4.85
CA ARG A 256 -25.33 -13.25 -3.54
C ARG A 256 -25.58 -14.54 -2.75
N ALA A 257 -26.11 -15.56 -3.42
CA ALA A 257 -26.34 -16.86 -2.77
C ALA A 257 -25.03 -17.48 -2.25
N ARG A 258 -23.96 -17.40 -3.04
CA ARG A 258 -22.63 -17.86 -2.62
C ARG A 258 -22.06 -17.02 -1.46
N HIS A 259 -22.27 -15.70 -1.50
CA HIS A 259 -21.86 -14.83 -0.39
C HIS A 259 -22.55 -15.21 0.90
N ALA A 260 -23.89 -15.34 0.90
CA ALA A 260 -24.66 -15.73 2.08
C ALA A 260 -24.21 -17.09 2.65
N ALA A 261 -24.03 -18.09 1.78
CA ALA A 261 -23.55 -19.41 2.21
C ALA A 261 -22.16 -19.39 2.87
N LEU A 262 -21.28 -18.43 2.52
CA LEU A 262 -19.94 -18.30 3.11
C LEU A 262 -19.89 -17.36 4.32
N SER A 263 -20.87 -16.48 4.47
CA SER A 263 -20.94 -15.51 5.59
C SER A 263 -21.67 -16.07 6.82
N GLY A 264 -22.38 -17.18 6.66
CA GLY A 264 -23.17 -17.77 7.74
C GLY A 264 -24.48 -17.02 8.04
N ASP A 265 -24.95 -16.21 7.07
CA ASP A 265 -26.20 -15.44 7.11
C ASP A 265 -27.36 -16.24 6.54
#